data_c10fca14429caf86be62ce59fc0c2dca
#
_entry.id   c10fca14429caf86be62ce59fc0c2dca
#
_cell.length_a   1.000
_cell.length_b   1.000
_cell.length_c   1.000
_cell.angle_alpha   90.00
_cell.angle_beta   90.00
_cell.angle_gamma   90.00
#
_symmetry.space_group_name_H-M   'P 1'
#
loop_
_entity.id
_entity.type
_entity.pdbx_description
1 polymer ?
#
loop_
_entity_poly.entity_id
_entity_poly.type
_entity_poly.pdbx_seq_one_letter_code
_entity_poly.pdbx_strand_id
1 'polypeptide(L)'
;MTAMTAKPAARKQKKTWSLWTERRLPSEYEAVTYKFHSHFRRAPAPFELSENWSINQFYLRHREGSKLMLDDWEGYRDPLTYTYRRYIGDQKDREVYCDNLIDEFERQDSYRKLPAAWLDFLGQTYLPVRFPGHAMQMSAAYVAQMAPSAFVTNTFYFQMGNEMRRVQRQAYLAKALALDTGRPELADSGIARTIWTQGPEWQGLRELIEKQLITYDWGEAFVSRNLVLRPIFDHIFNREIADLARANDDDLLALLQDDFRNYDEAYAVETTKALVRYATGKMPAHAVLLQEWVAKLIPLGERAARSLSEALSAAPGADSARTILDRTMTAQARLIADCGL
;
A
#
# COMPACT_ATOMS: atom_id res chain seq x y z
N MET A 1 -25.45 -2.19 -68.84
CA MET A 1 -25.36 -1.27 -67.70
C MET A 1 -24.82 -2.05 -66.51
N THR A 2 -23.52 -1.96 -66.27
CA THR A 2 -22.84 -2.74 -65.25
C THR A 2 -22.79 -1.86 -63.97
N ALA A 3 -23.48 -2.31 -62.92
CA ALA A 3 -23.49 -1.61 -61.62
C ALA A 3 -22.09 -1.68 -60.97
N MET A 4 -21.47 -0.52 -60.84
CA MET A 4 -20.26 -0.34 -60.02
C MET A 4 -20.61 -0.46 -58.53
N THR A 5 -20.23 -1.55 -57.91
CA THR A 5 -20.28 -1.70 -56.45
C THR A 5 -19.25 -0.79 -55.80
N ALA A 6 -19.68 0.24 -55.09
CA ALA A 6 -18.84 1.12 -54.35
C ALA A 6 -18.12 0.33 -53.22
N LYS A 7 -16.78 0.39 -53.18
CA LYS A 7 -15.95 -0.15 -52.08
C LYS A 7 -16.35 0.55 -50.76
N PRO A 8 -16.62 -0.21 -49.71
CA PRO A 8 -16.95 0.41 -48.43
C PRO A 8 -15.76 1.28 -47.93
N ALA A 9 -16.05 2.52 -47.59
CA ALA A 9 -15.07 3.47 -47.09
C ALA A 9 -14.39 2.88 -45.84
N ALA A 10 -13.05 2.83 -45.86
CA ALA A 10 -12.27 2.38 -44.72
C ALA A 10 -12.64 3.22 -43.50
N ARG A 11 -13.16 2.57 -42.46
CA ARG A 11 -13.47 3.21 -41.18
C ARG A 11 -12.23 3.92 -40.65
N LYS A 12 -12.22 5.24 -40.59
CA LYS A 12 -11.12 6.02 -39.99
C LYS A 12 -10.90 5.54 -38.55
N GLN A 13 -9.75 4.92 -38.30
CA GLN A 13 -9.34 4.48 -36.98
C GLN A 13 -9.28 5.71 -36.07
N LYS A 14 -10.00 5.68 -34.95
CA LYS A 14 -9.98 6.80 -34.00
C LYS A 14 -8.55 7.00 -33.46
N LYS A 15 -8.01 8.19 -33.61
CA LYS A 15 -6.63 8.55 -33.20
C LYS A 15 -6.35 8.43 -31.69
N THR A 16 -7.38 8.17 -30.87
CA THR A 16 -7.29 8.04 -29.40
C THR A 16 -6.33 6.95 -28.91
N TRP A 17 -6.01 5.97 -29.75
CA TRP A 17 -5.14 4.84 -29.38
C TRP A 17 -3.87 4.77 -30.25
N SER A 18 -3.34 5.91 -30.59
CA SER A 18 -2.15 6.02 -31.45
C SER A 18 -0.91 5.32 -30.89
N LEU A 19 -0.83 5.13 -29.57
CA LEU A 19 0.27 4.44 -28.88
C LEU A 19 0.08 2.92 -28.82
N TRP A 20 -1.15 2.41 -29.04
CA TRP A 20 -1.44 0.98 -29.03
C TRP A 20 -0.89 0.30 -30.25
N THR A 21 -0.05 -0.72 -30.05
CA THR A 21 0.70 -1.40 -31.12
C THR A 21 0.16 -2.79 -31.47
N GLU A 22 -0.72 -3.35 -30.65
CA GLU A 22 -1.30 -4.67 -30.89
C GLU A 22 -2.48 -4.61 -31.89
N ARG A 23 -2.74 -5.74 -32.56
CA ARG A 23 -3.83 -5.84 -33.55
C ARG A 23 -5.23 -5.84 -32.93
N ARG A 24 -5.35 -6.35 -31.68
CA ARG A 24 -6.63 -6.34 -30.96
C ARG A 24 -6.97 -4.93 -30.43
N LEU A 25 -8.22 -4.68 -30.14
CA LEU A 25 -8.64 -3.45 -29.44
C LEU A 25 -8.16 -3.49 -27.99
N PRO A 26 -7.65 -2.37 -27.45
CA PRO A 26 -7.32 -2.29 -26.04
C PRO A 26 -8.58 -2.33 -25.17
N SER A 27 -8.48 -2.90 -23.97
CA SER A 27 -9.47 -2.70 -22.91
C SER A 27 -9.48 -1.23 -22.46
N GLU A 28 -10.51 -0.80 -21.71
CA GLU A 28 -10.54 0.55 -21.12
C GLU A 28 -9.29 0.81 -20.27
N TYR A 29 -8.93 -0.16 -19.44
CA TYR A 29 -7.71 -0.10 -18.61
C TYR A 29 -6.43 0.10 -19.44
N GLU A 30 -6.26 -0.66 -20.52
CA GLU A 30 -5.09 -0.52 -21.40
C GLU A 30 -5.11 0.80 -22.18
N ALA A 31 -6.29 1.25 -22.63
CA ALA A 31 -6.43 2.48 -23.40
C ALA A 31 -6.01 3.72 -22.59
N VAL A 32 -6.25 3.72 -21.27
CA VAL A 32 -5.94 4.86 -20.39
C VAL A 32 -4.58 4.73 -19.68
N THR A 33 -3.86 3.60 -19.86
CA THR A 33 -2.62 3.35 -19.12
C THR A 33 -1.43 3.07 -20.03
N TYR A 34 -1.62 2.38 -21.17
CA TYR A 34 -0.53 1.90 -22.02
C TYR A 34 0.38 3.03 -22.51
N LYS A 35 1.69 2.94 -22.21
CA LYS A 35 2.71 3.91 -22.59
C LYS A 35 2.48 5.35 -22.13
N PHE A 36 1.67 5.60 -21.13
CA PHE A 36 1.53 6.93 -20.52
C PHE A 36 2.65 7.27 -19.52
N HIS A 37 3.66 6.44 -19.46
CA HIS A 37 4.82 6.65 -18.61
C HIS A 37 5.89 7.47 -19.32
N SER A 38 6.38 8.54 -18.68
CA SER A 38 7.51 9.31 -19.16
C SER A 38 8.82 8.64 -18.77
N HIS A 39 9.72 8.39 -19.73
CA HIS A 39 11.05 7.82 -19.49
C HIS A 39 12.06 8.25 -20.56
N PHE A 40 13.36 8.13 -20.26
CA PHE A 40 14.46 8.63 -21.10
C PHE A 40 14.88 7.72 -22.25
N ARG A 41 14.42 6.49 -22.29
CA ARG A 41 14.85 5.50 -23.32
C ARG A 41 14.39 5.82 -24.73
N ARG A 42 13.51 6.80 -24.91
CA ARG A 42 12.98 7.22 -26.21
C ARG A 42 13.48 8.60 -26.54
N ALA A 43 14.44 8.63 -27.42
CA ALA A 43 14.93 9.89 -27.97
C ALA A 43 13.94 10.46 -29.00
N PRO A 44 13.90 11.77 -29.09
CA PRO A 44 13.68 12.68 -27.97
C PRO A 44 12.18 12.93 -27.83
N ALA A 45 11.62 12.72 -26.65
CA ALA A 45 10.31 13.31 -26.37
C ALA A 45 10.50 14.83 -26.33
N PRO A 46 9.58 15.62 -26.88
CA PRO A 46 9.71 17.08 -26.97
C PRO A 46 9.87 17.79 -25.63
N PHE A 47 9.61 17.08 -24.52
CA PHE A 47 9.66 17.60 -23.14
C PHE A 47 10.73 16.92 -22.29
N GLU A 48 11.59 16.08 -22.87
CA GLU A 48 12.64 15.43 -22.11
C GLU A 48 13.73 16.44 -21.75
N LEU A 49 13.98 16.52 -20.44
CA LEU A 49 15.06 17.29 -19.89
C LEU A 49 16.41 16.62 -20.20
N SER A 50 17.48 17.42 -20.25
CA SER A 50 18.83 16.89 -20.41
C SER A 50 19.14 15.80 -19.38
N GLU A 51 19.81 14.73 -19.80
CA GLU A 51 20.32 13.66 -18.93
C GLU A 51 21.22 14.19 -17.80
N ASN A 52 21.86 15.34 -18.02
CA ASN A 52 22.75 15.96 -17.03
C ASN A 52 22.02 16.64 -15.86
N TRP A 53 20.72 16.75 -15.89
CA TRP A 53 19.97 17.27 -14.76
C TRP A 53 19.97 16.28 -13.61
N SER A 54 20.13 16.76 -12.38
CA SER A 54 20.24 15.92 -11.17
C SER A 54 19.06 14.97 -11.01
N ILE A 55 17.84 15.43 -11.31
CA ILE A 55 16.64 14.59 -11.24
C ILE A 55 16.67 13.45 -12.28
N ASN A 56 17.15 13.73 -13.48
CA ASN A 56 17.27 12.72 -14.53
C ASN A 56 18.37 11.71 -14.20
N GLN A 57 19.50 12.16 -13.65
CA GLN A 57 20.54 11.28 -13.13
C GLN A 57 20.01 10.37 -12.00
N PHE A 58 19.09 10.87 -11.18
CA PHE A 58 18.44 10.07 -10.15
C PHE A 58 17.58 8.95 -10.76
N TYR A 59 16.76 9.27 -11.77
CA TYR A 59 15.96 8.26 -12.49
C TYR A 59 16.84 7.24 -13.21
N LEU A 60 17.88 7.68 -13.91
CA LEU A 60 18.81 6.78 -14.60
C LEU A 60 19.49 5.82 -13.64
N ARG A 61 19.85 6.27 -12.44
CA ARG A 61 20.53 5.43 -11.45
C ARG A 61 19.56 4.46 -10.76
N HIS A 62 18.40 4.90 -10.35
CA HIS A 62 17.55 4.17 -9.41
C HIS A 62 16.32 3.52 -10.05
N ARG A 63 15.96 3.93 -11.26
CA ARG A 63 14.91 3.31 -12.07
C ARG A 63 15.52 2.49 -13.20
N GLU A 64 16.20 3.15 -14.14
CA GLU A 64 16.77 2.49 -15.30
C GLU A 64 17.95 1.57 -14.94
N GLY A 65 18.74 1.94 -13.94
CA GLY A 65 19.85 1.16 -13.40
C GLY A 65 19.47 0.21 -12.27
N SER A 66 18.17 0.01 -11.98
CA SER A 66 17.73 -0.98 -10.99
C SER A 66 18.17 -2.39 -11.39
N LYS A 67 18.52 -3.20 -10.38
CA LYS A 67 18.82 -4.62 -10.59
C LYS A 67 17.58 -5.42 -11.02
N LEU A 68 16.38 -4.96 -10.70
CA LEU A 68 15.11 -5.56 -11.12
C LEU A 68 14.73 -5.05 -12.52
N MET A 69 15.58 -5.33 -13.52
CA MET A 69 15.42 -4.86 -14.89
C MET A 69 14.71 -5.87 -15.77
N LEU A 70 13.78 -5.38 -16.60
CA LEU A 70 13.17 -6.12 -17.70
C LEU A 70 13.16 -5.24 -18.96
N ASP A 71 13.25 -5.86 -20.12
CA ASP A 71 13.11 -5.17 -21.41
C ASP A 71 11.68 -4.64 -21.62
N ASP A 72 10.70 -5.32 -21.05
CA ASP A 72 9.29 -4.99 -21.21
C ASP A 72 8.54 -5.01 -19.85
N TRP A 73 8.35 -3.86 -19.25
CA TRP A 73 7.45 -3.65 -18.12
C TRP A 73 6.03 -3.28 -18.55
N GLU A 74 5.82 -2.91 -19.82
CA GLU A 74 4.48 -2.59 -20.35
C GLU A 74 3.58 -3.83 -20.47
N GLY A 75 4.13 -5.03 -20.30
CA GLY A 75 3.36 -6.28 -20.25
C GLY A 75 2.77 -6.61 -18.89
N TYR A 76 3.17 -5.92 -17.80
CA TYR A 76 2.55 -6.08 -16.49
C TYR A 76 1.08 -5.64 -16.53
N ARG A 77 0.23 -6.33 -15.80
CA ARG A 77 -1.18 -5.96 -15.61
C ARG A 77 -1.56 -6.07 -14.14
N ASP A 78 -2.22 -5.04 -13.64
CA ASP A 78 -2.92 -5.09 -12.36
C ASP A 78 -4.04 -6.15 -12.44
N PRO A 79 -4.08 -7.13 -11.52
CA PRO A 79 -5.09 -8.19 -11.53
C PRO A 79 -6.54 -7.67 -11.47
N LEU A 80 -6.76 -6.53 -10.79
CA LEU A 80 -8.07 -5.91 -10.68
C LEU A 80 -8.38 -4.96 -11.84
N THR A 81 -7.38 -4.69 -12.69
CA THR A 81 -7.50 -3.79 -13.85
C THR A 81 -8.10 -2.43 -13.48
N TYR A 82 -7.67 -1.86 -12.34
CA TYR A 82 -8.19 -0.59 -11.89
C TYR A 82 -7.84 0.55 -12.85
N THR A 83 -8.89 1.19 -13.37
CA THR A 83 -8.81 2.56 -13.89
C THR A 83 -9.04 3.54 -12.74
N TYR A 84 -8.60 4.79 -12.90
CA TYR A 84 -8.88 5.85 -11.91
C TYR A 84 -10.38 5.95 -11.59
N ARG A 85 -11.22 5.92 -12.63
CA ARG A 85 -12.69 6.00 -12.49
C ARG A 85 -13.24 4.86 -11.62
N ARG A 86 -12.82 3.62 -11.90
CA ARG A 86 -13.27 2.46 -11.13
C ARG A 86 -12.76 2.52 -9.68
N TYR A 87 -11.47 2.84 -9.50
CA TYR A 87 -10.90 2.98 -8.17
C TYR A 87 -11.65 4.02 -7.31
N ILE A 88 -11.93 5.22 -7.86
CA ILE A 88 -12.67 6.26 -7.13
C ILE A 88 -14.10 5.83 -6.84
N GLY A 89 -14.76 5.09 -7.76
CA GLY A 89 -16.09 4.52 -7.51
C GLY A 89 -16.09 3.58 -6.33
N ASP A 90 -15.19 2.60 -6.32
CA ASP A 90 -15.05 1.62 -5.23
C ASP A 90 -14.69 2.31 -3.90
N GLN A 91 -13.80 3.31 -3.92
CA GLN A 91 -13.47 4.09 -2.71
C GLN A 91 -14.68 4.85 -2.16
N LYS A 92 -15.48 5.48 -3.04
CA LYS A 92 -16.70 6.18 -2.63
C LYS A 92 -17.69 5.23 -1.94
N ASP A 93 -17.91 4.05 -2.52
CA ASP A 93 -18.85 3.09 -1.94
C ASP A 93 -18.37 2.61 -0.55
N ARG A 94 -17.07 2.41 -0.39
CA ARG A 94 -16.44 2.08 0.90
C ARG A 94 -16.55 3.21 1.92
N GLU A 95 -16.35 4.47 1.51
CA GLU A 95 -16.53 5.62 2.42
C GLU A 95 -17.99 5.70 2.90
N VAL A 96 -18.95 5.57 2.00
CA VAL A 96 -20.38 5.54 2.37
C VAL A 96 -20.68 4.42 3.37
N TYR A 97 -20.11 3.24 3.17
CA TYR A 97 -20.27 2.13 4.11
C TYR A 97 -19.69 2.47 5.50
N CYS A 98 -18.47 2.98 5.54
CA CYS A 98 -17.79 3.29 6.80
C CYS A 98 -18.43 4.49 7.53
N ASP A 99 -18.88 5.52 6.79
CA ASP A 99 -19.60 6.66 7.37
C ASP A 99 -20.91 6.20 7.99
N ASN A 100 -21.65 5.31 7.32
CA ASN A 100 -22.89 4.74 7.90
C ASN A 100 -22.61 3.90 9.16
N LEU A 101 -21.50 3.16 9.21
CA LEU A 101 -21.10 2.45 10.44
C LEU A 101 -20.79 3.44 11.57
N ILE A 102 -19.98 4.45 11.29
CA ILE A 102 -19.59 5.47 12.26
C ILE A 102 -20.86 6.15 12.81
N ASP A 103 -21.75 6.64 11.94
CA ASP A 103 -23.01 7.29 12.33
C ASP A 103 -23.90 6.39 13.21
N GLU A 104 -23.94 5.08 12.93
CA GLU A 104 -24.74 4.14 13.73
C GLU A 104 -24.13 3.95 15.12
N PHE A 105 -22.84 3.75 15.23
CA PHE A 105 -22.17 3.56 16.52
C PHE A 105 -22.13 4.85 17.35
N GLU A 106 -21.99 6.02 16.71
CA GLU A 106 -22.09 7.32 17.41
C GLU A 106 -23.49 7.55 17.98
N ARG A 107 -24.56 7.21 17.24
CA ARG A 107 -25.94 7.27 17.76
C ARG A 107 -26.19 6.38 18.98
N GLN A 108 -25.41 5.32 19.13
CA GLN A 108 -25.46 4.41 20.26
C GLN A 108 -24.55 4.83 21.43
N ASP A 109 -23.87 5.99 21.36
CA ASP A 109 -22.86 6.44 22.34
C ASP A 109 -21.76 5.38 22.58
N SER A 110 -21.34 4.67 21.54
CA SER A 110 -20.47 3.50 21.65
C SER A 110 -19.10 3.85 22.24
N TYR A 111 -18.50 4.97 21.83
CA TYR A 111 -17.20 5.39 22.34
C TYR A 111 -17.19 5.63 23.87
N ARG A 112 -18.29 6.13 24.45
CA ARG A 112 -18.42 6.38 25.89
C ARG A 112 -18.49 5.10 26.72
N LYS A 113 -18.81 3.99 26.08
CA LYS A 113 -18.93 2.67 26.73
C LYS A 113 -17.61 1.90 26.77
N LEU A 114 -16.62 2.35 26.03
CA LEU A 114 -15.34 1.66 25.93
C LEU A 114 -14.61 1.64 27.28
N PRO A 115 -13.99 0.50 27.64
CA PRO A 115 -13.22 0.39 28.86
C PRO A 115 -12.04 1.39 28.91
N ALA A 116 -11.80 1.99 30.08
CA ALA A 116 -10.72 2.96 30.25
C ALA A 116 -9.35 2.37 29.89
N ALA A 117 -9.08 1.11 30.27
CA ALA A 117 -7.83 0.42 29.93
C ALA A 117 -7.65 0.21 28.41
N TRP A 118 -8.77 0.02 27.67
CA TRP A 118 -8.71 -0.06 26.22
C TRP A 118 -8.40 1.30 25.59
N LEU A 119 -9.01 2.37 26.09
CA LEU A 119 -8.70 3.74 25.64
C LEU A 119 -7.24 4.12 25.91
N ASP A 120 -6.68 3.72 27.07
CA ASP A 120 -5.25 3.91 27.37
C ASP A 120 -4.37 3.17 26.37
N PHE A 121 -4.69 1.91 26.08
CA PHE A 121 -4.00 1.13 25.08
C PHE A 121 -4.07 1.75 23.69
N LEU A 122 -5.26 2.18 23.24
CA LEU A 122 -5.43 2.87 21.96
C LEU A 122 -4.56 4.13 21.88
N GLY A 123 -4.52 4.94 22.94
CA GLY A 123 -3.70 6.15 23.01
C GLY A 123 -2.21 5.87 22.80
N GLN A 124 -1.69 4.78 23.38
CA GLN A 124 -0.27 4.42 23.33
C GLN A 124 0.11 3.64 22.06
N THR A 125 -0.76 2.70 21.62
CA THR A 125 -0.35 1.70 20.64
C THR A 125 -1.07 1.84 19.28
N TYR A 126 -2.29 2.40 19.24
CA TYR A 126 -3.02 2.49 17.97
C TYR A 126 -3.04 3.90 17.37
N LEU A 127 -3.32 4.94 18.15
CA LEU A 127 -3.46 6.30 17.60
C LEU A 127 -2.17 6.87 16.99
N PRO A 128 -0.94 6.52 17.45
CA PRO A 128 0.30 6.92 16.78
C PRO A 128 0.50 6.33 15.38
N VAL A 129 -0.28 5.30 14.98
CA VAL A 129 -0.17 4.62 13.67
C VAL A 129 -0.33 5.56 12.48
N ARG A 130 -0.93 6.74 12.65
CA ARG A 130 -0.96 7.77 11.59
C ARG A 130 0.42 8.19 11.09
N PHE A 131 1.47 8.14 11.91
CA PHE A 131 2.84 8.46 11.50
C PHE A 131 3.43 7.39 10.59
N PRO A 132 3.50 6.10 10.98
CA PRO A 132 3.91 5.06 10.06
C PRO A 132 2.96 4.91 8.86
N GLY A 133 1.66 5.15 9.01
CA GLY A 133 0.71 5.17 7.89
C GLY A 133 1.06 6.23 6.85
N HIS A 134 1.45 7.44 7.28
CA HIS A 134 1.95 8.47 6.37
C HIS A 134 3.25 8.05 5.68
N ALA A 135 4.18 7.43 6.39
CA ALA A 135 5.41 6.91 5.79
C ALA A 135 5.12 5.78 4.77
N MET A 136 4.14 4.91 5.05
CA MET A 136 3.65 3.91 4.09
C MET A 136 3.10 4.56 2.82
N GLN A 137 2.39 5.68 2.95
CA GLN A 137 1.90 6.48 1.82
C GLN A 137 3.07 7.06 1.01
N MET A 138 4.06 7.68 1.68
CA MET A 138 5.25 8.23 1.01
C MET A 138 6.02 7.16 0.25
N SER A 139 6.17 5.98 0.82
CA SER A 139 6.87 4.86 0.19
C SER A 139 6.14 4.32 -1.03
N ALA A 140 4.80 4.25 -0.98
CA ALA A 140 3.99 3.90 -2.16
C ALA A 140 4.13 4.94 -3.28
N ALA A 141 4.11 6.24 -2.92
CA ALA A 141 4.32 7.34 -3.86
C ALA A 141 5.71 7.25 -4.52
N TYR A 142 6.75 6.93 -3.74
CA TYR A 142 8.09 6.76 -4.27
C TYR A 142 8.18 5.62 -5.29
N VAL A 143 7.66 4.43 -4.95
CA VAL A 143 7.64 3.30 -5.89
C VAL A 143 6.83 3.65 -7.14
N ALA A 144 5.67 4.32 -6.99
CA ALA A 144 4.86 4.78 -8.13
C ALA A 144 5.65 5.72 -9.05
N GLN A 145 6.36 6.69 -8.49
CA GLN A 145 7.14 7.65 -9.25
C GLN A 145 8.35 7.01 -9.95
N MET A 146 8.98 6.04 -9.29
CA MET A 146 10.18 5.36 -9.79
C MET A 146 9.85 4.11 -10.61
N ALA A 147 8.60 3.72 -10.73
CA ALA A 147 8.17 2.54 -11.46
C ALA A 147 8.54 2.61 -12.97
N PRO A 148 8.86 1.48 -13.60
CA PRO A 148 9.34 1.44 -14.98
C PRO A 148 8.24 1.50 -16.04
N SER A 149 6.96 1.41 -15.65
CA SER A 149 5.82 1.53 -16.59
C SER A 149 4.61 2.17 -15.91
N ALA A 150 3.71 2.72 -16.74
CA ALA A 150 2.48 3.34 -16.26
C ALA A 150 1.54 2.34 -15.56
N PHE A 151 1.58 1.07 -15.93
CA PHE A 151 0.80 0.02 -15.25
C PHE A 151 1.27 -0.20 -13.82
N VAL A 152 2.57 -0.27 -13.58
CA VAL A 152 3.14 -0.36 -12.24
C VAL A 152 2.91 0.94 -11.46
N THR A 153 3.13 2.10 -12.09
CA THR A 153 2.86 3.43 -11.52
C THR A 153 1.43 3.53 -10.95
N ASN A 154 0.42 3.19 -11.76
CA ASN A 154 -0.98 3.27 -11.33
C ASN A 154 -1.28 2.34 -10.15
N THR A 155 -0.75 1.12 -10.16
CA THR A 155 -0.89 0.16 -9.04
C THR A 155 -0.45 0.80 -7.72
N PHE A 156 0.70 1.46 -7.71
CA PHE A 156 1.23 2.07 -6.48
C PHE A 156 0.58 3.40 -6.13
N TYR A 157 0.07 4.17 -7.10
CA TYR A 157 -0.75 5.34 -6.80
C TYR A 157 -2.08 4.96 -6.13
N PHE A 158 -2.70 3.86 -6.50
CA PHE A 158 -3.88 3.36 -5.80
C PHE A 158 -3.54 2.87 -4.38
N GLN A 159 -2.42 2.18 -4.20
CA GLN A 159 -1.94 1.84 -2.85
C GLN A 159 -1.64 3.10 -2.02
N MET A 160 -1.05 4.13 -2.62
CA MET A 160 -0.82 5.42 -1.96
C MET A 160 -2.13 6.07 -1.50
N GLY A 161 -3.17 6.05 -2.36
CA GLY A 161 -4.50 6.56 -2.03
C GLY A 161 -5.14 5.80 -0.87
N ASN A 162 -4.98 4.49 -0.82
CA ASN A 162 -5.46 3.65 0.27
C ASN A 162 -4.80 4.02 1.62
N GLU A 163 -3.49 4.27 1.63
CA GLU A 163 -2.79 4.69 2.85
C GLU A 163 -3.22 6.10 3.31
N MET A 164 -3.47 7.03 2.38
CA MET A 164 -4.00 8.36 2.73
C MET A 164 -5.37 8.26 3.39
N ARG A 165 -6.25 7.40 2.86
CA ARG A 165 -7.56 7.12 3.43
C ARG A 165 -7.43 6.55 4.86
N ARG A 166 -6.48 5.62 5.09
CA ARG A 166 -6.17 5.09 6.42
C ARG A 166 -5.78 6.19 7.39
N VAL A 167 -4.85 7.07 7.01
CA VAL A 167 -4.40 8.19 7.86
C VAL A 167 -5.55 9.13 8.21
N GLN A 168 -6.41 9.47 7.23
CA GLN A 168 -7.58 10.31 7.47
C GLN A 168 -8.55 9.68 8.46
N ARG A 169 -8.85 8.39 8.29
CA ARG A 169 -9.77 7.67 9.19
C ARG A 169 -9.22 7.56 10.62
N GLN A 170 -7.93 7.34 10.77
CA GLN A 170 -7.30 7.33 12.10
C GLN A 170 -7.31 8.71 12.77
N ALA A 171 -7.12 9.78 12.00
CA ALA A 171 -7.24 11.14 12.53
C ALA A 171 -8.67 11.46 12.97
N TYR A 172 -9.66 11.01 12.20
CA TYR A 172 -11.09 11.15 12.58
C TYR A 172 -11.38 10.39 13.87
N LEU A 173 -11.02 9.11 13.94
CA LEU A 173 -11.23 8.27 15.13
C LEU A 173 -10.61 8.88 16.39
N ALA A 174 -9.36 9.35 16.29
CA ALA A 174 -8.69 10.01 17.41
C ALA A 174 -9.50 11.22 17.92
N LYS A 175 -10.06 12.00 16.98
CA LYS A 175 -10.87 13.17 17.33
C LYS A 175 -12.22 12.79 17.94
N ALA A 176 -12.91 11.80 17.38
CA ALA A 176 -14.17 11.29 17.88
C ALA A 176 -14.00 10.71 19.30
N LEU A 177 -13.02 9.85 19.52
CA LEU A 177 -12.71 9.31 20.85
C LEU A 177 -12.44 10.43 21.87
N ALA A 178 -11.62 11.43 21.52
CA ALA A 178 -11.30 12.53 22.44
C ALA A 178 -12.53 13.34 22.84
N LEU A 179 -13.43 13.60 21.90
CA LEU A 179 -14.66 14.38 22.16
C LEU A 179 -15.67 13.60 23.01
N ASP A 180 -15.94 12.35 22.65
CA ASP A 180 -16.99 11.57 23.26
C ASP A 180 -16.60 11.01 24.63
N THR A 181 -15.33 10.71 24.84
CA THR A 181 -14.82 10.20 26.13
C THR A 181 -14.34 11.30 27.08
N GLY A 182 -14.26 12.56 26.59
CA GLY A 182 -13.71 13.68 27.37
C GLY A 182 -12.20 13.58 27.60
N ARG A 183 -11.47 12.85 26.74
CA ARG A 183 -10.04 12.59 26.83
C ARG A 183 -9.27 13.31 25.73
N PRO A 184 -8.99 14.62 25.84
CA PRO A 184 -8.38 15.41 24.78
C PRO A 184 -6.99 14.92 24.37
N GLU A 185 -6.27 14.22 25.25
CA GLU A 185 -4.96 13.63 24.98
C GLU A 185 -4.98 12.61 23.84
N LEU A 186 -6.12 11.92 23.60
CA LEU A 186 -6.25 10.95 22.50
C LEU A 186 -6.17 11.61 21.11
N ALA A 187 -6.54 12.90 21.01
CA ALA A 187 -6.43 13.65 19.75
C ALA A 187 -5.16 14.49 19.66
N ASP A 188 -4.34 14.55 20.73
CA ASP A 188 -3.16 15.40 20.75
C ASP A 188 -2.07 14.82 19.84
N SER A 189 -1.77 15.56 18.76
CA SER A 189 -0.76 15.15 17.80
C SER A 189 0.66 15.23 18.35
N GLY A 190 0.93 16.08 19.34
CA GLY A 190 2.23 16.21 20.01
C GLY A 190 2.53 14.99 20.88
N ILE A 191 1.53 14.54 21.66
CA ILE A 191 1.63 13.31 22.45
C ILE A 191 1.85 12.11 21.53
N ALA A 192 1.01 11.91 20.54
CA ALA A 192 1.15 10.80 19.60
C ALA A 192 2.50 10.83 18.86
N ARG A 193 3.00 12.02 18.50
CA ARG A 193 4.33 12.18 17.90
C ARG A 193 5.44 11.79 18.86
N THR A 194 5.32 12.17 20.14
CA THR A 194 6.31 11.82 21.17
C THR A 194 6.38 10.30 21.35
N ILE A 195 5.20 9.63 21.43
CA ILE A 195 5.12 8.16 21.49
C ILE A 195 5.79 7.54 20.27
N TRP A 196 5.44 7.97 19.06
CA TRP A 196 6.05 7.47 17.82
C TRP A 196 7.56 7.64 17.78
N THR A 197 8.08 8.78 18.25
CA THR A 197 9.51 9.10 18.13
C THR A 197 10.37 8.57 19.29
N GLN A 198 9.78 8.30 20.45
CA GLN A 198 10.51 7.94 21.67
C GLN A 198 10.03 6.63 22.30
N GLY A 199 8.82 6.17 22.02
CA GLY A 199 8.28 4.91 22.55
C GLY A 199 9.14 3.72 22.09
N PRO A 200 9.61 2.87 23.01
CA PRO A 200 10.45 1.72 22.67
C PRO A 200 9.74 0.73 21.73
N GLU A 201 8.45 0.60 21.88
CA GLU A 201 7.57 -0.27 21.07
C GLU A 201 7.56 0.11 19.58
N TRP A 202 7.85 1.38 19.29
CA TRP A 202 7.81 1.91 17.92
C TRP A 202 9.18 1.88 17.23
N GLN A 203 10.29 1.75 17.96
CA GLN A 203 11.63 1.94 17.39
C GLN A 203 11.99 0.88 16.35
N GLY A 204 11.54 -0.37 16.51
CA GLY A 204 11.76 -1.42 15.51
C GLY A 204 11.06 -1.11 14.18
N LEU A 205 9.78 -0.70 14.24
CA LEU A 205 9.03 -0.29 13.05
C LEU A 205 9.61 0.97 12.41
N ARG A 206 10.00 1.94 13.25
CA ARG A 206 10.59 3.18 12.79
C ARG A 206 11.92 2.95 12.06
N GLU A 207 12.81 2.11 12.59
CA GLU A 207 14.05 1.75 11.92
C GLU A 207 13.80 1.11 10.55
N LEU A 208 12.84 0.18 10.46
CA LEU A 208 12.49 -0.47 9.20
C LEU A 208 11.96 0.56 8.17
N ILE A 209 11.08 1.47 8.61
CA ILE A 209 10.51 2.52 7.76
C ILE A 209 11.57 3.51 7.30
N GLU A 210 12.42 4.00 8.21
CA GLU A 210 13.47 4.98 7.89
C GLU A 210 14.46 4.38 6.86
N LYS A 211 14.83 3.11 7.01
CA LYS A 211 15.66 2.41 6.01
C LYS A 211 14.94 2.21 4.69
N GLN A 212 13.65 1.91 4.72
CA GLN A 212 12.86 1.80 3.50
C GLN A 212 12.77 3.14 2.74
N LEU A 213 12.59 4.27 3.45
CA LEU A 213 12.49 5.60 2.84
C LEU A 213 13.79 6.08 2.16
N ILE A 214 14.94 5.51 2.53
CA ILE A 214 16.24 5.79 1.89
C ILE A 214 16.69 4.67 0.93
N THR A 215 15.84 3.70 0.65
CA THR A 215 16.09 2.66 -0.35
C THR A 215 15.67 3.19 -1.72
N TYR A 216 16.65 3.64 -2.51
CA TYR A 216 16.38 4.38 -3.75
C TYR A 216 16.21 3.50 -4.99
N ASP A 217 16.77 2.28 -5.06
CA ASP A 217 16.44 1.34 -6.12
C ASP A 217 14.95 1.00 -6.06
N TRP A 218 14.20 1.23 -7.15
CA TRP A 218 12.75 1.05 -7.14
C TRP A 218 12.32 -0.39 -6.84
N GLY A 219 13.10 -1.37 -7.34
CA GLY A 219 12.82 -2.78 -7.11
C GLY A 219 13.09 -3.19 -5.66
N GLU A 220 14.20 -2.74 -5.06
CA GLU A 220 14.49 -2.97 -3.65
C GLU A 220 13.49 -2.21 -2.75
N ALA A 221 13.08 -0.99 -3.13
CA ALA A 221 12.04 -0.23 -2.43
C ALA A 221 10.68 -0.95 -2.47
N PHE A 222 10.31 -1.54 -3.62
CA PHE A 222 9.14 -2.39 -3.75
C PHE A 222 9.21 -3.60 -2.81
N VAL A 223 10.32 -4.33 -2.80
CA VAL A 223 10.52 -5.51 -1.93
C VAL A 223 10.43 -5.11 -0.45
N SER A 224 11.17 -4.08 -0.06
CA SER A 224 11.18 -3.57 1.32
C SER A 224 9.77 -3.23 1.81
N ARG A 225 9.00 -2.53 0.96
CA ARG A 225 7.63 -2.13 1.29
C ARG A 225 6.66 -3.29 1.26
N ASN A 226 6.57 -4.02 0.16
CA ASN A 226 5.45 -4.94 -0.12
C ASN A 226 5.68 -6.36 0.39
N LEU A 227 6.93 -6.81 0.55
CA LEU A 227 7.24 -8.16 1.04
C LEU A 227 7.75 -8.18 2.49
N VAL A 228 8.17 -7.03 3.05
CA VAL A 228 8.67 -6.99 4.43
C VAL A 228 7.83 -6.08 5.31
N LEU A 229 7.78 -4.78 5.03
CA LEU A 229 7.12 -3.81 5.90
C LEU A 229 5.60 -4.02 5.93
N ARG A 230 4.96 -4.05 4.76
CA ARG A 230 3.49 -4.10 4.65
C ARG A 230 2.85 -5.34 5.28
N PRO A 231 3.31 -6.58 5.03
CA PRO A 231 2.67 -7.74 5.62
C PRO A 231 2.74 -7.74 7.16
N ILE A 232 3.80 -7.21 7.75
CA ILE A 232 3.91 -7.03 9.21
C ILE A 232 2.94 -5.96 9.69
N PHE A 233 2.94 -4.80 9.03
CA PHE A 233 2.08 -3.68 9.36
C PHE A 233 0.58 -4.05 9.25
N ASP A 234 0.19 -4.64 8.14
CA ASP A 234 -1.20 -5.02 7.90
C ASP A 234 -1.66 -6.14 8.85
N HIS A 235 -0.81 -7.14 9.14
CA HIS A 235 -1.17 -8.17 10.10
C HIS A 235 -1.42 -7.59 11.49
N ILE A 236 -0.53 -6.76 11.97
CA ILE A 236 -0.64 -6.14 13.30
C ILE A 236 -1.82 -5.18 13.36
N PHE A 237 -1.92 -4.23 12.43
CA PHE A 237 -2.90 -3.15 12.53
C PHE A 237 -4.26 -3.46 11.91
N ASN A 238 -4.38 -4.42 10.99
CA ASN A 238 -5.68 -4.80 10.44
C ASN A 238 -6.27 -6.04 11.11
N ARG A 239 -5.44 -6.97 11.64
CA ARG A 239 -5.94 -8.25 12.20
C ARG A 239 -5.85 -8.27 13.71
N GLU A 240 -4.64 -8.16 14.28
CA GLU A 240 -4.48 -8.22 15.74
C GLU A 240 -5.25 -7.10 16.43
N ILE A 241 -5.22 -5.87 15.91
CA ILE A 241 -6.01 -4.75 16.46
C ILE A 241 -7.52 -5.01 16.29
N ALA A 242 -7.99 -5.60 15.19
CA ALA A 242 -9.40 -5.92 15.03
C ALA A 242 -9.86 -6.98 16.05
N ASP A 243 -9.05 -8.00 16.31
CA ASP A 243 -9.36 -9.05 17.28
C ASP A 243 -9.34 -8.49 18.72
N LEU A 244 -8.37 -7.64 19.05
CA LEU A 244 -8.32 -6.93 20.34
C LEU A 244 -9.51 -5.98 20.53
N ALA A 245 -9.90 -5.26 19.46
CA ALA A 245 -11.06 -4.37 19.51
C ALA A 245 -12.34 -5.15 19.84
N ARG A 246 -12.57 -6.30 19.21
CA ARG A 246 -13.71 -7.18 19.53
C ARG A 246 -13.66 -7.69 20.97
N ALA A 247 -12.47 -8.03 21.47
CA ALA A 247 -12.30 -8.48 22.85
C ALA A 247 -12.55 -7.37 23.89
N ASN A 248 -12.59 -6.11 23.47
CA ASN A 248 -12.80 -4.92 24.30
C ASN A 248 -14.08 -4.15 23.96
N ASP A 249 -15.06 -4.79 23.35
CA ASP A 249 -16.37 -4.23 22.97
C ASP A 249 -16.28 -3.03 21.99
N ASP A 250 -15.16 -2.90 21.25
CA ASP A 250 -14.95 -1.88 20.22
C ASP A 250 -15.20 -2.46 18.82
N ASP A 251 -16.45 -2.88 18.59
CA ASP A 251 -16.86 -3.47 17.30
C ASP A 251 -16.70 -2.50 16.14
N LEU A 252 -16.85 -1.18 16.37
CA LEU A 252 -16.67 -0.20 15.31
C LEU A 252 -15.23 -0.22 14.79
N LEU A 253 -14.24 -0.15 15.68
CA LEU A 253 -12.84 -0.22 15.28
C LEU A 253 -12.56 -1.54 14.54
N ALA A 254 -13.06 -2.66 15.05
CA ALA A 254 -12.90 -3.96 14.42
C ALA A 254 -13.44 -3.98 12.98
N LEU A 255 -14.65 -3.48 12.74
CA LEU A 255 -15.26 -3.41 11.40
C LEU A 255 -14.49 -2.49 10.45
N LEU A 256 -13.98 -1.36 10.96
CA LEU A 256 -13.15 -0.46 10.17
C LEU A 256 -11.79 -1.08 9.78
N GLN A 257 -11.19 -1.90 10.66
CA GLN A 257 -9.98 -2.66 10.31
C GLN A 257 -10.28 -3.79 9.32
N ASP A 258 -11.44 -4.43 9.41
CA ASP A 258 -11.88 -5.43 8.42
C ASP A 258 -12.06 -4.80 7.02
N ASP A 259 -12.52 -3.55 6.92
CA ASP A 259 -12.57 -2.83 5.64
C ASP A 259 -11.16 -2.69 5.03
N PHE A 260 -10.17 -2.25 5.83
CA PHE A 260 -8.78 -2.17 5.35
C PHE A 260 -8.22 -3.54 4.95
N ARG A 261 -8.50 -4.58 5.72
CA ARG A 261 -8.07 -5.95 5.41
C ARG A 261 -8.68 -6.47 4.10
N ASN A 262 -9.99 -6.32 3.95
CA ASN A 262 -10.74 -6.93 2.85
C ASN A 262 -10.50 -6.23 1.51
N TYR A 263 -10.08 -4.97 1.53
CA TYR A 263 -9.89 -4.18 0.30
C TYR A 263 -8.42 -3.74 0.12
N ASP A 264 -7.85 -2.99 1.04
CA ASP A 264 -6.54 -2.38 0.85
C ASP A 264 -5.39 -3.39 0.95
N GLU A 265 -5.43 -4.26 1.98
CA GLU A 265 -4.48 -5.35 2.13
C GLU A 265 -4.65 -6.37 1.00
N ALA A 266 -5.88 -6.78 0.69
CA ALA A 266 -6.17 -7.73 -0.38
C ALA A 266 -5.67 -7.21 -1.74
N TYR A 267 -5.92 -5.94 -2.07
CA TYR A 267 -5.40 -5.31 -3.28
C TYR A 267 -3.87 -5.32 -3.33
N ALA A 268 -3.22 -4.95 -2.23
CA ALA A 268 -1.77 -4.92 -2.18
C ALA A 268 -1.15 -6.33 -2.29
N VAL A 269 -1.75 -7.33 -1.66
CA VAL A 269 -1.32 -8.74 -1.75
C VAL A 269 -1.41 -9.22 -3.20
N GLU A 270 -2.54 -9.06 -3.87
CA GLU A 270 -2.73 -9.56 -5.23
C GLU A 270 -1.83 -8.83 -6.24
N THR A 271 -1.68 -7.52 -6.11
CA THR A 271 -0.78 -6.76 -6.99
C THR A 271 0.69 -7.08 -6.74
N THR A 272 1.08 -7.37 -5.48
CA THR A 272 2.43 -7.83 -5.13
C THR A 272 2.74 -9.18 -5.77
N LYS A 273 1.85 -10.16 -5.61
CA LYS A 273 1.96 -11.47 -6.25
C LYS A 273 2.07 -11.36 -7.77
N ALA A 274 1.24 -10.52 -8.39
CA ALA A 274 1.24 -10.32 -9.82
C ALA A 274 2.56 -9.71 -10.31
N LEU A 275 3.08 -8.70 -9.59
CA LEU A 275 4.33 -8.04 -9.96
C LEU A 275 5.54 -8.99 -9.84
N VAL A 276 5.63 -9.73 -8.74
CA VAL A 276 6.68 -10.73 -8.53
C VAL A 276 6.61 -11.81 -9.61
N ARG A 277 5.43 -12.40 -9.85
CA ARG A 277 5.24 -13.42 -10.89
C ARG A 277 5.60 -12.90 -12.29
N TYR A 278 5.24 -11.65 -12.58
CA TYR A 278 5.61 -11.04 -13.85
C TYR A 278 7.13 -10.91 -14.00
N ALA A 279 7.81 -10.37 -12.98
CA ALA A 279 9.25 -10.17 -12.99
C ALA A 279 10.02 -11.50 -13.10
N THR A 280 9.66 -12.50 -12.29
CA THR A 280 10.31 -13.81 -12.25
C THR A 280 9.98 -14.66 -13.48
N GLY A 281 8.76 -14.54 -14.01
CA GLY A 281 8.34 -15.23 -15.24
C GLY A 281 9.05 -14.71 -16.48
N LYS A 282 9.38 -13.41 -16.53
CA LYS A 282 10.17 -12.81 -17.62
C LYS A 282 11.67 -13.08 -17.48
N MET A 283 12.18 -13.09 -16.26
CA MET A 283 13.59 -13.34 -15.97
C MET A 283 13.71 -14.18 -14.69
N PRO A 284 13.90 -15.51 -14.80
CA PRO A 284 13.96 -16.40 -13.63
C PRO A 284 15.03 -16.01 -12.59
N ALA A 285 16.15 -15.40 -13.02
CA ALA A 285 17.19 -14.91 -12.13
C ALA A 285 16.69 -13.86 -11.12
N HIS A 286 15.58 -13.18 -11.41
CA HIS A 286 14.97 -12.24 -10.47
C HIS A 286 14.43 -12.92 -9.21
N ALA A 287 14.09 -14.21 -9.23
CA ALA A 287 13.69 -14.91 -8.01
C ALA A 287 14.81 -14.88 -6.97
N VAL A 288 16.05 -15.19 -7.36
CA VAL A 288 17.22 -15.13 -6.48
C VAL A 288 17.46 -13.71 -5.96
N LEU A 289 17.41 -12.71 -6.85
CA LEU A 289 17.57 -11.31 -6.47
C LEU A 289 16.55 -10.86 -5.43
N LEU A 290 15.27 -11.20 -5.64
CA LEU A 290 14.20 -10.84 -4.73
C LEU A 290 14.35 -11.55 -3.38
N GLN A 291 14.74 -12.83 -3.38
CA GLN A 291 15.05 -13.59 -2.16
C GLN A 291 16.22 -12.98 -1.38
N GLU A 292 17.30 -12.55 -2.06
CA GLU A 292 18.42 -11.86 -1.42
C GLU A 292 17.99 -10.56 -0.75
N TRP A 293 17.17 -9.75 -1.42
CA TRP A 293 16.66 -8.51 -0.83
C TRP A 293 15.73 -8.77 0.35
N VAL A 294 14.85 -9.77 0.24
CA VAL A 294 13.98 -10.19 1.36
C VAL A 294 14.83 -10.63 2.54
N ALA A 295 15.78 -11.57 2.32
CA ALA A 295 16.63 -12.11 3.38
C ALA A 295 17.44 -11.01 4.12
N LYS A 296 17.92 -10.00 3.40
CA LYS A 296 18.63 -8.84 3.96
C LYS A 296 17.73 -8.04 4.91
N LEU A 297 16.42 -7.95 4.63
CA LEU A 297 15.48 -7.09 5.36
C LEU A 297 14.68 -7.82 6.45
N ILE A 298 14.58 -9.14 6.40
CA ILE A 298 13.86 -9.95 7.41
C ILE A 298 14.28 -9.62 8.85
N PRO A 299 15.58 -9.48 9.20
CA PRO A 299 15.95 -9.17 10.58
C PRO A 299 15.40 -7.82 11.08
N LEU A 300 15.24 -6.83 10.17
CA LEU A 300 14.62 -5.55 10.51
C LEU A 300 13.11 -5.73 10.72
N GLY A 301 12.46 -6.48 9.84
CA GLY A 301 11.05 -6.83 9.96
C GLY A 301 10.74 -7.57 11.25
N GLU A 302 11.56 -8.55 11.62
CA GLU A 302 11.39 -9.30 12.87
C GLU A 302 11.53 -8.41 14.10
N ARG A 303 12.48 -7.46 14.13
CA ARG A 303 12.58 -6.50 15.24
C ARG A 303 11.32 -5.62 15.34
N ALA A 304 10.81 -5.13 14.20
CA ALA A 304 9.57 -4.36 14.16
C ALA A 304 8.37 -5.18 14.66
N ALA A 305 8.22 -6.41 14.19
CA ALA A 305 7.15 -7.31 14.62
C ALA A 305 7.24 -7.63 16.12
N ARG A 306 8.44 -7.90 16.63
CA ARG A 306 8.69 -8.23 18.05
C ARG A 306 8.27 -7.10 18.97
N SER A 307 8.79 -5.87 18.76
CA SER A 307 8.47 -4.74 19.63
C SER A 307 7.00 -4.37 19.60
N LEU A 308 6.35 -4.46 18.44
CA LEU A 308 4.90 -4.25 18.34
C LEU A 308 4.10 -5.37 19.00
N SER A 309 4.52 -6.63 18.87
CA SER A 309 3.85 -7.76 19.54
C SER A 309 3.95 -7.65 21.07
N GLU A 310 5.08 -7.17 21.61
CA GLU A 310 5.23 -6.86 23.02
C GLU A 310 4.25 -5.77 23.46
N ALA A 311 4.10 -4.69 22.68
CA ALA A 311 3.15 -3.64 22.96
C ALA A 311 1.70 -4.15 22.91
N LEU A 312 1.34 -4.94 21.89
CA LEU A 312 -0.02 -5.49 21.77
C LEU A 312 -0.37 -6.45 22.90
N SER A 313 0.62 -7.21 23.41
CA SER A 313 0.38 -8.15 24.52
C SER A 313 -0.01 -7.46 25.85
N ALA A 314 0.19 -6.14 25.95
CA ALA A 314 -0.27 -5.35 27.09
C ALA A 314 -1.75 -4.93 27.01
N ALA A 315 -2.44 -5.16 25.90
CA ALA A 315 -3.86 -4.86 25.76
C ALA A 315 -4.72 -5.79 26.62
N PRO A 316 -5.86 -5.33 27.15
CA PRO A 316 -6.79 -6.21 27.83
C PRO A 316 -7.24 -7.35 26.89
N GLY A 317 -7.20 -8.57 27.37
CA GLY A 317 -7.60 -9.76 26.59
C GLY A 317 -6.63 -10.21 25.50
N ALA A 318 -5.42 -9.63 25.45
CA ALA A 318 -4.43 -9.99 24.44
C ALA A 318 -3.81 -11.39 24.66
N ASP A 319 -3.41 -12.01 23.56
CA ASP A 319 -2.51 -13.15 23.57
C ASP A 319 -1.09 -12.74 24.00
N SER A 320 -0.24 -13.76 24.26
CA SER A 320 1.16 -13.52 24.56
C SER A 320 1.90 -12.83 23.39
N ALA A 321 2.88 -11.99 23.68
CA ALA A 321 3.74 -11.37 22.67
C ALA A 321 4.35 -12.41 21.70
N ARG A 322 4.69 -13.61 22.20
CA ARG A 322 5.21 -14.71 21.42
C ARG A 322 4.18 -15.18 20.38
N THR A 323 2.93 -15.38 20.79
CA THR A 323 1.85 -15.85 19.93
C THR A 323 1.56 -14.83 18.81
N ILE A 324 1.50 -13.55 19.15
CA ILE A 324 1.28 -12.45 18.19
C ILE A 324 2.45 -12.38 17.18
N LEU A 325 3.68 -12.45 17.67
CA LEU A 325 4.88 -12.47 16.82
C LEU A 325 4.89 -13.65 15.85
N ASP A 326 4.61 -14.87 16.35
CA ASP A 326 4.62 -16.09 15.54
C ASP A 326 3.55 -16.00 14.43
N ARG A 327 2.34 -15.48 14.72
CA ARG A 327 1.30 -15.24 13.71
C ARG A 327 1.73 -14.20 12.67
N THR A 328 2.31 -13.10 13.12
CA THR A 328 2.77 -12.01 12.24
C THR A 328 3.85 -12.49 11.27
N MET A 329 4.86 -13.19 11.78
CA MET A 329 5.95 -13.72 10.94
C MET A 329 5.47 -14.83 10.01
N THR A 330 4.51 -15.66 10.44
CA THR A 330 3.89 -16.68 9.61
C THR A 330 3.10 -16.05 8.45
N ALA A 331 2.38 -14.97 8.71
CA ALA A 331 1.64 -14.24 7.65
C ALA A 331 2.60 -13.65 6.60
N GLN A 332 3.71 -13.06 7.04
CA GLN A 332 4.75 -12.57 6.13
C GLN A 332 5.38 -13.70 5.31
N ALA A 333 5.82 -14.78 5.95
CA ALA A 333 6.44 -15.92 5.28
C ALA A 333 5.48 -16.54 4.25
N ARG A 334 4.19 -16.64 4.58
CA ARG A 334 3.16 -17.12 3.65
C ARG A 334 3.05 -16.24 2.42
N LEU A 335 3.03 -14.91 2.56
CA LEU A 335 2.98 -14.01 1.39
C LEU A 335 4.20 -14.21 0.49
N ILE A 336 5.40 -14.33 1.08
CA ILE A 336 6.64 -14.57 0.33
C ILE A 336 6.55 -15.89 -0.44
N ALA A 337 6.11 -16.97 0.21
CA ALA A 337 5.91 -18.28 -0.42
C ALA A 337 4.82 -18.23 -1.52
N ASP A 338 3.71 -17.51 -1.30
CA ASP A 338 2.64 -17.31 -2.31
C ASP A 338 3.13 -16.52 -3.54
N CYS A 339 4.20 -15.75 -3.40
CA CYS A 339 4.90 -15.08 -4.50
C CYS A 339 5.84 -16.04 -5.27
N GLY A 340 6.12 -17.22 -4.75
CA GLY A 340 7.08 -18.19 -5.32
C GLY A 340 8.54 -17.88 -4.97
N LEU A 341 8.78 -17.23 -3.83
CA LEU A 341 10.11 -16.82 -3.33
C LEU A 341 10.54 -17.66 -2.14
#